data_5ee9503f0e414d1ba5dfe827ca7f57b3
#
_entry.id   5ee9503f0e414d1ba5dfe827ca7f57b3
#
_cell.length_a   1.000
_cell.length_b   1.000
_cell.length_c   1.000
_cell.angle_alpha   90.00
_cell.angle_beta   90.00
_cell.angle_gamma   90.00
#
_symmetry.space_group_name_H-M   'P 1'
#
loop_
_entity.id
_entity.type
_entity.pdbx_description
1 polymer ?
#
loop_
_entity_poly.entity_id
_entity_poly.type
_entity_poly.pdbx_seq_one_letter_code
_entity_poly.pdbx_strand_id
1 'polypeptide(L)'
;MNGYTIFEEQITAVIEKHKELSYKNDDGIPCVFGSLVLTDENGAIEETYQIEIKAVDDYPNSFPLVFETGGRIPRNVDWHIFEDKGNCCIASPPEEIIICNSGLTLLSFIDNQVKNYFYSQIFRNQNGYFLKERSHGNKGWIEFFEETFMTDNIFNIEFGLLQIIQGKKIDRVSICFCGSGKKYRKCHKKSYDILSKLSMEHVHYFLHSLRETNEYKIAICQRNQILNK
;
A
#
# COMPACT_ATOMS: atom_id res chain seq x y z
N MET A 1 0.00 17.52 -16.65
CA MET A 1 -0.38 16.40 -17.57
C MET A 1 -1.46 15.64 -16.84
N ASN A 2 -2.53 15.24 -17.51
CA ASN A 2 -3.64 14.48 -16.90
C ASN A 2 -3.17 13.04 -16.69
N GLY A 3 -3.62 12.37 -15.66
CA GLY A 3 -3.21 11.00 -15.31
C GLY A 3 -3.45 9.98 -16.41
N TYR A 4 -4.51 10.15 -17.18
CA TYR A 4 -4.80 9.30 -18.35
C TYR A 4 -3.71 9.39 -19.41
N THR A 5 -3.25 10.58 -19.72
CA THR A 5 -2.15 10.79 -20.69
C THR A 5 -0.85 10.14 -20.20
N ILE A 6 -0.51 10.29 -18.91
CA ILE A 6 0.67 9.67 -18.32
C ILE A 6 0.58 8.14 -18.38
N PHE A 7 -0.61 7.59 -18.11
CA PHE A 7 -0.85 6.15 -18.20
C PHE A 7 -0.67 5.65 -19.64
N GLU A 8 -1.25 6.34 -20.64
CA GLU A 8 -1.14 5.99 -22.07
C GLU A 8 0.31 5.98 -22.56
N GLU A 9 1.12 6.97 -22.19
CA GLU A 9 2.54 7.05 -22.54
C GLU A 9 3.36 5.83 -22.08
N GLN A 10 2.89 5.13 -21.03
CA GLN A 10 3.59 3.98 -20.43
C GLN A 10 3.12 2.62 -20.96
N ILE A 11 2.05 2.56 -21.76
CA ILE A 11 1.46 1.32 -22.25
C ILE A 11 2.43 0.52 -23.12
N THR A 12 3.20 1.19 -23.99
CA THR A 12 4.13 0.52 -24.90
C THR A 12 5.11 -0.37 -24.12
N ALA A 13 5.70 0.14 -23.04
CA ALA A 13 6.63 -0.64 -22.23
C ALA A 13 5.96 -1.85 -21.55
N VAL A 14 4.66 -1.73 -21.19
CA VAL A 14 3.89 -2.84 -20.62
C VAL A 14 3.66 -3.94 -21.66
N ILE A 15 3.16 -3.59 -22.85
CA ILE A 15 2.84 -4.56 -23.91
C ILE A 15 4.12 -5.21 -24.46
N GLU A 16 5.23 -4.49 -24.51
CA GLU A 16 6.52 -5.07 -24.91
C GLU A 16 7.00 -6.14 -23.94
N LYS A 17 6.76 -6.00 -22.66
CA LYS A 17 7.16 -6.98 -21.63
C LYS A 17 6.11 -8.06 -21.41
N HIS A 18 4.84 -7.70 -21.37
CA HIS A 18 3.70 -8.60 -21.13
C HIS A 18 2.91 -8.80 -22.41
N LYS A 19 3.36 -9.72 -23.28
CA LYS A 19 2.84 -9.93 -24.63
C LYS A 19 1.35 -10.35 -24.70
N GLU A 20 0.85 -10.92 -23.61
CA GLU A 20 -0.55 -11.36 -23.49
C GLU A 20 -1.48 -10.23 -23.00
N LEU A 21 -0.92 -9.04 -22.71
CA LEU A 21 -1.69 -7.84 -22.39
C LEU A 21 -1.85 -6.97 -23.64
N SER A 22 -2.96 -6.28 -23.71
CA SER A 22 -3.35 -5.38 -24.80
C SER A 22 -3.92 -4.07 -24.24
N TYR A 23 -4.05 -3.08 -25.10
CA TYR A 23 -4.62 -1.78 -24.77
C TYR A 23 -5.98 -1.58 -25.41
N LYS A 24 -6.88 -0.92 -24.71
CA LYS A 24 -8.11 -0.32 -25.24
C LYS A 24 -8.39 1.03 -24.58
N ASN A 25 -9.19 1.86 -25.25
CA ASN A 25 -9.81 3.02 -24.63
C ASN A 25 -11.29 2.68 -24.36
N ASP A 26 -11.71 2.74 -23.11
CA ASP A 26 -13.04 2.39 -22.63
C ASP A 26 -13.77 3.68 -22.23
N ASP A 27 -14.53 4.27 -23.16
CA ASP A 27 -15.26 5.53 -22.98
C ASP A 27 -14.39 6.70 -22.48
N GLY A 28 -13.17 6.83 -23.03
CA GLY A 28 -12.21 7.88 -22.66
C GLY A 28 -11.29 7.50 -21.52
N ILE A 29 -11.44 6.30 -20.93
CA ILE A 29 -10.56 5.78 -19.88
C ILE A 29 -9.56 4.80 -20.49
N PRO A 30 -8.25 5.11 -20.44
CA PRO A 30 -7.20 4.18 -20.87
C PRO A 30 -7.21 2.90 -20.04
N CYS A 31 -7.12 1.76 -20.70
CA CYS A 31 -7.21 0.45 -20.04
C CYS A 31 -6.23 -0.54 -20.65
N VAL A 32 -5.49 -1.24 -19.82
CA VAL A 32 -4.72 -2.43 -20.16
C VAL A 32 -5.53 -3.66 -19.77
N PHE A 33 -5.65 -4.64 -20.66
CA PHE A 33 -6.44 -5.84 -20.41
C PHE A 33 -5.80 -7.07 -21.05
N GLY A 34 -6.18 -8.25 -20.61
CA GLY A 34 -5.74 -9.53 -21.19
C GLY A 34 -5.31 -10.53 -20.14
N SER A 35 -4.40 -11.43 -20.53
CA SER A 35 -3.92 -12.52 -19.68
C SER A 35 -2.66 -12.09 -18.92
N LEU A 36 -2.75 -11.98 -17.60
CA LEU A 36 -1.58 -11.80 -16.74
C LEU A 36 -0.97 -13.17 -16.44
N VAL A 37 0.18 -13.45 -17.03
CA VAL A 37 0.92 -14.70 -16.83
C VAL A 37 1.80 -14.55 -15.59
N LEU A 38 1.65 -15.47 -14.65
CA LEU A 38 2.47 -15.60 -13.45
C LEU A 38 3.39 -16.81 -13.59
N THR A 39 4.66 -16.65 -13.25
CA THR A 39 5.68 -17.69 -13.40
C THR A 39 6.34 -18.00 -12.06
N ASP A 40 6.75 -19.24 -11.86
CA ASP A 40 7.58 -19.63 -10.74
C ASP A 40 9.02 -19.06 -10.86
N GLU A 41 9.84 -19.35 -9.87
CA GLU A 41 11.25 -18.93 -9.84
C GLU A 41 12.12 -19.52 -10.98
N ASN A 42 11.65 -20.59 -11.63
CA ASN A 42 12.32 -21.23 -12.77
C ASN A 42 11.78 -20.69 -14.12
N GLY A 43 10.80 -19.78 -14.10
CA GLY A 43 10.16 -19.21 -15.29
C GLY A 43 9.07 -20.10 -15.91
N ALA A 44 8.68 -21.20 -15.25
CA ALA A 44 7.52 -21.98 -15.69
C ALA A 44 6.22 -21.27 -15.32
N ILE A 45 5.20 -21.37 -16.17
CA ILE A 45 3.89 -20.75 -15.92
C ILE A 45 3.26 -21.47 -14.73
N GLU A 46 3.04 -20.72 -13.66
CA GLU A 46 2.35 -21.18 -12.46
C GLU A 46 0.85 -20.99 -12.60
N GLU A 47 0.44 -19.82 -13.10
CA GLU A 47 -0.97 -19.47 -13.23
C GLU A 47 -1.18 -18.34 -14.24
N THR A 48 -2.44 -18.16 -14.72
CA THR A 48 -2.84 -17.07 -15.60
C THR A 48 -4.19 -16.51 -15.15
N TYR A 49 -4.26 -15.19 -15.00
CA TYR A 49 -5.49 -14.47 -14.67
C TYR A 49 -5.92 -13.55 -15.81
N GLN A 50 -7.24 -13.49 -16.07
CA GLN A 50 -7.80 -12.46 -16.94
C GLN A 50 -7.96 -11.19 -16.14
N ILE A 51 -7.35 -10.10 -16.59
CA ILE A 51 -7.33 -8.84 -15.86
C ILE A 51 -7.72 -7.66 -16.72
N GLU A 52 -8.17 -6.61 -16.06
CA GLU A 52 -8.35 -5.29 -16.62
C GLU A 52 -7.78 -4.25 -15.64
N ILE A 53 -6.94 -3.32 -16.14
CA ILE A 53 -6.30 -2.26 -15.36
C ILE A 53 -6.75 -0.92 -15.95
N LYS A 54 -7.61 -0.20 -15.24
CA LYS A 54 -8.17 1.09 -15.67
C LYS A 54 -7.40 2.25 -15.08
N ALA A 55 -7.03 3.20 -15.91
CA ALA A 55 -6.41 4.44 -15.46
C ALA A 55 -7.34 5.22 -14.52
N VAL A 56 -6.73 6.02 -13.64
CA VAL A 56 -7.39 7.05 -12.82
C VAL A 56 -6.86 8.42 -13.19
N ASP A 57 -7.64 9.47 -12.95
CA ASP A 57 -7.36 10.83 -13.39
C ASP A 57 -6.13 11.46 -12.69
N ASP A 58 -5.82 11.03 -11.48
CA ASP A 58 -4.68 11.48 -10.69
C ASP A 58 -3.45 10.55 -10.75
N TYR A 59 -3.47 9.50 -11.61
CA TYR A 59 -2.29 8.68 -11.86
C TYR A 59 -1.07 9.55 -12.25
N PRO A 60 0.14 9.33 -11.70
CA PRO A 60 0.61 8.21 -10.88
C PRO A 60 0.54 8.46 -9.36
N ASN A 61 -0.24 9.43 -8.88
CA ASN A 61 -0.39 9.71 -7.44
C ASN A 61 -1.34 8.73 -6.73
N SER A 62 -2.19 8.03 -7.48
CA SER A 62 -3.00 6.91 -7.03
C SER A 62 -2.83 5.71 -7.94
N PHE A 63 -3.12 4.52 -7.42
CA PHE A 63 -3.07 3.29 -8.20
C PHE A 63 -4.16 3.24 -9.26
N PRO A 64 -3.86 2.70 -10.44
CA PRO A 64 -4.90 2.28 -11.38
C PRO A 64 -5.80 1.21 -10.76
N LEU A 65 -7.07 1.17 -11.16
CA LEU A 65 -8.02 0.16 -10.69
C LEU A 65 -7.77 -1.16 -11.40
N VAL A 66 -7.57 -2.22 -10.65
CA VAL A 66 -7.33 -3.58 -11.16
C VAL A 66 -8.57 -4.44 -10.95
N PHE A 67 -9.01 -5.11 -11.99
CA PHE A 67 -10.14 -6.04 -11.96
C PHE A 67 -9.67 -7.43 -12.38
N GLU A 68 -10.09 -8.45 -11.66
CA GLU A 68 -10.05 -9.83 -12.14
C GLU A 68 -11.34 -10.11 -12.93
N THR A 69 -11.21 -10.38 -14.22
CA THR A 69 -12.36 -10.49 -15.14
C THR A 69 -12.70 -11.93 -15.52
N GLY A 70 -11.89 -12.90 -15.10
CA GLY A 70 -12.11 -14.32 -15.35
C GLY A 70 -13.07 -14.99 -14.36
N GLY A 71 -13.50 -14.29 -13.31
CA GLY A 71 -14.44 -14.81 -12.31
C GLY A 71 -13.82 -15.88 -11.37
N ARG A 72 -12.51 -15.89 -11.24
CA ARG A 72 -11.79 -16.90 -10.44
C ARG A 72 -11.67 -16.54 -8.97
N ILE A 73 -11.73 -15.25 -8.64
CA ILE A 73 -11.63 -14.73 -7.28
C ILE A 73 -13.03 -14.32 -6.81
N PRO A 74 -13.53 -14.84 -5.67
CA PRO A 74 -14.82 -14.43 -5.15
C PRO A 74 -14.88 -12.91 -4.86
N ARG A 75 -15.96 -12.27 -5.25
CA ARG A 75 -16.17 -10.83 -5.03
C ARG A 75 -16.61 -10.56 -3.60
N ASN A 76 -15.66 -10.58 -2.69
CA ASN A 76 -15.88 -10.16 -1.30
C ASN A 76 -14.56 -9.65 -0.66
N VAL A 77 -14.68 -8.99 0.46
CA VAL A 77 -13.56 -8.35 1.16
C VAL A 77 -12.53 -9.35 1.67
N ASP A 78 -12.94 -10.55 2.07
CA ASP A 78 -12.03 -11.60 2.55
C ASP A 78 -11.11 -12.16 1.44
N TRP A 79 -11.44 -11.88 0.18
CA TRP A 79 -10.61 -12.17 -0.99
C TRP A 79 -9.91 -10.93 -1.54
N HIS A 80 -9.91 -9.83 -0.79
CA HIS A 80 -9.35 -8.55 -1.21
C HIS A 80 -9.93 -8.03 -2.54
N ILE A 81 -11.25 -8.19 -2.71
CA ILE A 81 -12.04 -7.57 -3.78
C ILE A 81 -13.07 -6.65 -3.13
N PHE A 82 -13.11 -5.39 -3.53
CA PHE A 82 -14.12 -4.45 -3.08
C PHE A 82 -15.50 -4.85 -3.61
N GLU A 83 -16.46 -5.05 -2.70
CA GLU A 83 -17.79 -5.56 -3.06
C GLU A 83 -18.59 -4.58 -3.90
N ASP A 84 -18.44 -3.28 -3.69
CA ASP A 84 -19.15 -2.22 -4.40
C ASP A 84 -18.66 -2.05 -5.84
N LYS A 85 -17.35 -1.91 -6.05
CA LYS A 85 -16.73 -1.64 -7.35
C LYS A 85 -16.22 -2.91 -8.06
N GLY A 86 -15.89 -3.95 -7.32
CA GLY A 86 -15.33 -5.20 -7.84
C GLY A 86 -13.85 -5.14 -8.20
N ASN A 87 -13.16 -4.04 -7.89
CA ASN A 87 -11.72 -3.96 -8.09
C ASN A 87 -10.94 -4.63 -6.96
N CYS A 88 -9.73 -5.05 -7.27
CA CYS A 88 -8.80 -5.67 -6.34
C CYS A 88 -8.29 -4.65 -5.29
N CYS A 89 -8.20 -5.07 -4.03
CA CYS A 89 -7.56 -4.32 -2.96
C CYS A 89 -6.06 -4.64 -2.97
N ILE A 90 -5.28 -3.89 -3.76
CA ILE A 90 -3.86 -4.16 -4.02
C ILE A 90 -2.98 -3.80 -2.82
N ALA A 91 -3.25 -2.68 -2.16
CA ALA A 91 -2.50 -2.19 -1.02
C ALA A 91 -3.40 -1.40 -0.07
N SER A 92 -2.95 -1.21 1.18
CA SER A 92 -3.58 -0.26 2.08
C SER A 92 -3.33 1.18 1.65
N PRO A 93 -4.22 2.14 1.96
CA PRO A 93 -4.03 3.54 1.55
C PRO A 93 -2.66 4.14 1.89
N PRO A 94 -2.08 3.94 3.10
CA PRO A 94 -0.75 4.48 3.38
C PRO A 94 0.37 3.82 2.57
N GLU A 95 0.25 2.54 2.24
CA GLU A 95 1.21 1.85 1.36
C GLU A 95 1.14 2.39 -0.05
N GLU A 96 -0.07 2.56 -0.59
CA GLU A 96 -0.31 3.15 -1.91
C GLU A 96 0.34 4.54 -2.00
N ILE A 97 0.09 5.42 -1.03
CA ILE A 97 0.69 6.77 -0.99
C ILE A 97 2.22 6.70 -1.03
N ILE A 98 2.85 5.80 -0.26
CA ILE A 98 4.32 5.66 -0.23
C ILE A 98 4.85 5.14 -1.55
N ILE A 99 4.19 4.16 -2.15
CA ILE A 99 4.59 3.56 -3.43
C ILE A 99 4.49 4.59 -4.55
N CYS A 100 3.37 5.33 -4.63
CA CYS A 100 3.17 6.39 -5.61
C CYS A 100 4.24 7.49 -5.48
N ASN A 101 4.52 7.95 -4.26
CA ASN A 101 5.58 8.95 -4.02
C ASN A 101 7.00 8.45 -4.32
N SER A 102 7.20 7.16 -4.47
CA SER A 102 8.51 6.58 -4.85
C SER A 102 8.76 6.57 -6.35
N GLY A 103 7.85 7.09 -7.16
CA GLY A 103 7.94 7.16 -8.62
C GLY A 103 7.29 5.94 -9.28
N LEU A 104 5.98 5.79 -9.10
CA LEU A 104 5.19 4.73 -9.71
C LEU A 104 5.21 4.83 -11.24
N THR A 105 5.49 3.72 -11.91
CA THR A 105 5.24 3.52 -13.34
C THR A 105 4.27 2.37 -13.55
N LEU A 106 3.52 2.37 -14.67
CA LEU A 106 2.56 1.30 -14.96
C LEU A 106 3.21 -0.07 -14.99
N LEU A 107 4.41 -0.17 -15.57
CA LEU A 107 5.17 -1.41 -15.61
C LEU A 107 5.59 -1.86 -14.21
N SER A 108 6.12 -0.96 -13.38
CA SER A 108 6.50 -1.28 -12.00
C SER A 108 5.29 -1.62 -11.12
N PHE A 109 4.14 -0.98 -11.38
CA PHE A 109 2.89 -1.32 -10.72
C PHE A 109 2.45 -2.74 -11.03
N ILE A 110 2.45 -3.14 -12.29
CA ILE A 110 2.09 -4.50 -12.70
C ILE A 110 3.06 -5.52 -12.10
N ASP A 111 4.36 -5.29 -12.23
CA ASP A 111 5.36 -6.27 -11.81
C ASP A 111 5.46 -6.44 -10.29
N ASN A 112 5.33 -5.35 -9.53
CA ASN A 112 5.62 -5.36 -8.11
C ASN A 112 4.37 -5.33 -7.22
N GLN A 113 3.23 -4.87 -7.75
CA GLN A 113 2.00 -4.78 -6.96
C GLN A 113 0.95 -5.77 -7.48
N VAL A 114 0.59 -5.69 -8.76
CA VAL A 114 -0.47 -6.53 -9.32
C VAL A 114 -0.07 -8.00 -9.29
N LYS A 115 1.12 -8.36 -9.75
CA LYS A 115 1.59 -9.76 -9.70
C LYS A 115 1.65 -10.30 -8.27
N ASN A 116 2.16 -9.51 -7.31
CA ASN A 116 2.21 -9.93 -5.91
C ASN A 116 0.82 -10.18 -5.32
N TYR A 117 -0.17 -9.35 -5.69
CA TYR A 117 -1.56 -9.60 -5.31
C TYR A 117 -2.04 -10.96 -5.84
N PHE A 118 -1.83 -11.27 -7.12
CA PHE A 118 -2.28 -12.54 -7.71
C PHE A 118 -1.48 -13.74 -7.20
N TYR A 119 -0.18 -13.62 -6.92
CA TYR A 119 0.58 -14.67 -6.21
C TYR A 119 -0.02 -14.96 -4.82
N SER A 120 -0.45 -13.94 -4.11
CA SER A 120 -1.14 -14.11 -2.82
C SER A 120 -2.48 -14.86 -2.98
N GLN A 121 -3.21 -14.64 -4.08
CA GLN A 121 -4.43 -15.39 -4.40
C GLN A 121 -4.14 -16.87 -4.70
N ILE A 122 -3.06 -17.16 -5.45
CA ILE A 122 -2.62 -18.55 -5.68
C ILE A 122 -2.31 -19.23 -4.35
N PHE A 123 -1.52 -18.58 -3.50
CA PHE A 123 -1.16 -19.11 -2.19
C PHE A 123 -2.41 -19.41 -1.34
N ARG A 124 -3.37 -18.48 -1.30
CA ARG A 124 -4.64 -18.69 -0.58
C ARG A 124 -5.46 -19.84 -1.14
N ASN A 125 -5.57 -19.96 -2.46
CA ASN A 125 -6.29 -21.06 -3.09
C ASN A 125 -5.70 -22.44 -2.71
N GLN A 126 -4.38 -22.51 -2.56
CA GLN A 126 -3.67 -23.73 -2.20
C GLN A 126 -3.74 -24.06 -0.70
N ASN A 127 -3.73 -23.02 0.16
CA ASN A 127 -3.51 -23.17 1.60
C ASN A 127 -4.73 -22.78 2.45
N GLY A 128 -5.72 -22.09 1.90
CA GLY A 128 -6.94 -21.64 2.60
C GLY A 128 -6.79 -20.34 3.39
N TYR A 129 -5.60 -19.70 3.39
CA TYR A 129 -5.31 -18.44 4.07
C TYR A 129 -4.27 -17.63 3.29
N PHE A 130 -4.18 -16.31 3.54
CA PHE A 130 -3.11 -15.47 3.00
C PHE A 130 -1.86 -15.56 3.88
N LEU A 131 -0.68 -15.62 3.26
CA LEU A 131 0.61 -15.65 3.98
C LEU A 131 0.87 -14.36 4.78
N LYS A 132 0.47 -13.23 4.23
CA LYS A 132 0.49 -11.91 4.86
C LYS A 132 -0.86 -11.27 4.60
N GLU A 133 -1.62 -11.06 5.65
CA GLU A 133 -2.90 -10.39 5.58
C GLU A 133 -2.90 -9.25 6.58
N ARG A 134 -3.23 -8.05 6.10
CA ARG A 134 -3.56 -6.92 6.97
C ARG A 134 -5.04 -6.95 7.29
N SER A 135 -5.37 -6.55 8.49
CA SER A 135 -6.76 -6.34 8.87
C SER A 135 -7.39 -5.26 7.98
N HIS A 136 -8.68 -5.38 7.71
CA HIS A 136 -9.42 -4.37 6.96
C HIS A 136 -9.71 -3.12 7.81
N GLY A 137 -9.87 -1.97 7.15
CA GLY A 137 -10.20 -0.70 7.78
C GLY A 137 -9.10 -0.15 8.70
N ASN A 138 -9.52 0.51 9.79
CA ASN A 138 -8.61 1.23 10.69
C ASN A 138 -7.54 0.33 11.35
N LYS A 139 -7.85 -0.93 11.57
CA LYS A 139 -6.89 -1.88 12.15
C LYS A 139 -5.71 -2.11 11.21
N GLY A 140 -5.95 -2.25 9.91
CA GLY A 140 -4.89 -2.37 8.91
C GLY A 140 -3.97 -1.15 8.83
N TRP A 141 -4.51 0.06 9.11
CA TRP A 141 -3.69 1.26 9.26
C TRP A 141 -2.73 1.17 10.45
N ILE A 142 -3.21 0.69 11.58
CA ILE A 142 -2.37 0.53 12.78
C ILE A 142 -1.28 -0.49 12.50
N GLU A 143 -1.61 -1.66 11.96
CA GLU A 143 -0.65 -2.70 11.58
C GLU A 143 0.42 -2.17 10.63
N PHE A 144 0.04 -1.33 9.64
CA PHE A 144 1.01 -0.64 8.78
C PHE A 144 1.96 0.26 9.57
N PHE A 145 1.45 1.07 10.50
CA PHE A 145 2.29 1.95 11.30
C PHE A 145 3.15 1.18 12.30
N GLU A 146 2.63 0.11 12.91
CA GLU A 146 3.41 -0.77 13.79
C GLU A 146 4.61 -1.38 13.06
N GLU A 147 4.41 -1.89 11.85
CA GLU A 147 5.49 -2.39 11.01
C GLU A 147 6.46 -1.27 10.61
N THR A 148 5.93 -0.13 10.15
CA THR A 148 6.74 0.99 9.67
C THR A 148 7.60 1.57 10.80
N PHE A 149 7.05 1.75 11.99
CA PHE A 149 7.75 2.26 13.17
C PHE A 149 8.38 1.16 14.03
N MET A 150 8.19 -0.12 13.69
CA MET A 150 8.71 -1.27 14.44
C MET A 150 8.35 -1.19 15.94
N THR A 151 7.14 -0.80 16.26
CA THR A 151 6.61 -0.63 17.61
C THR A 151 5.09 -0.82 17.61
N ASP A 152 4.59 -1.51 18.62
CA ASP A 152 3.17 -1.65 18.94
C ASP A 152 2.63 -0.51 19.83
N ASN A 153 3.53 0.38 20.28
CA ASN A 153 3.15 1.52 21.09
C ASN A 153 2.62 2.66 20.22
N ILE A 154 1.30 2.84 20.23
CA ILE A 154 0.59 3.84 19.42
C ILE A 154 1.06 5.29 19.68
N PHE A 155 1.51 5.61 20.89
CA PHE A 155 2.07 6.93 21.23
C PHE A 155 3.47 7.13 20.63
N ASN A 156 4.26 6.08 20.45
CA ASN A 156 5.52 6.15 19.73
C ASN A 156 5.30 6.38 18.24
N ILE A 157 4.26 5.78 17.66
CA ILE A 157 3.84 6.02 16.27
C ILE A 157 3.42 7.48 16.11
N GLU A 158 2.52 7.97 16.96
CA GLU A 158 2.08 9.37 16.97
C GLU A 158 3.27 10.33 17.09
N PHE A 159 4.15 10.08 18.05
CA PHE A 159 5.33 10.92 18.27
C PHE A 159 6.26 10.92 17.04
N GLY A 160 6.42 9.77 16.39
CA GLY A 160 7.20 9.66 15.15
C GLY A 160 6.63 10.53 14.02
N LEU A 161 5.32 10.51 13.79
CA LEU A 161 4.64 11.37 12.82
C LEU A 161 4.78 12.85 13.17
N LEU A 162 4.61 13.21 14.45
CA LEU A 162 4.79 14.58 14.92
C LEU A 162 6.24 15.09 14.74
N GLN A 163 7.28 14.25 14.92
CA GLN A 163 8.66 14.65 14.63
C GLN A 163 8.86 14.99 13.14
N ILE A 164 8.20 14.25 12.25
CA ILE A 164 8.27 14.52 10.81
C ILE A 164 7.58 15.86 10.50
N ILE A 165 6.36 16.07 11.02
CA ILE A 165 5.60 17.32 10.85
C ILE A 165 6.39 18.53 11.35
N GLN A 166 7.09 18.40 12.48
CA GLN A 166 7.90 19.47 13.05
C GLN A 166 9.22 19.70 12.31
N GLY A 167 9.55 18.86 11.31
CA GLY A 167 10.80 18.96 10.56
C GLY A 167 12.07 18.75 11.43
N LYS A 168 11.93 18.14 12.61
CA LYS A 168 13.04 17.94 13.54
C LYS A 168 14.03 16.93 12.98
N LYS A 169 15.25 17.41 12.70
CA LYS A 169 16.39 16.53 12.42
C LYS A 169 16.89 15.90 13.73
N ILE A 170 16.61 14.62 13.89
CA ILE A 170 17.10 13.85 15.03
C ILE A 170 18.55 13.41 14.73
N ASP A 171 19.46 13.69 15.67
CA ASP A 171 20.87 13.26 15.53
C ASP A 171 20.95 11.73 15.48
N ARG A 172 21.70 11.22 14.49
CA ARG A 172 21.85 9.78 14.21
C ARG A 172 22.39 8.98 15.37
N VAL A 173 23.18 9.60 16.27
CA VAL A 173 23.84 8.94 17.41
C VAL A 173 23.08 9.10 18.72
N SER A 174 22.08 9.99 18.79
CA SER A 174 21.26 10.13 19.99
C SER A 174 20.42 8.88 20.26
N ILE A 175 19.98 8.73 21.51
CA ILE A 175 19.03 7.69 21.90
C ILE A 175 17.72 7.91 21.17
N CYS A 176 17.13 6.83 20.69
CA CYS A 176 15.88 6.89 19.95
C CYS A 176 14.72 7.36 20.85
N PHE A 177 13.84 8.18 20.29
CA PHE A 177 12.66 8.72 20.99
C PHE A 177 11.68 7.67 21.52
N CYS A 178 11.72 6.44 20.98
CA CYS A 178 10.82 5.36 21.39
C CYS A 178 11.14 4.71 22.74
N GLY A 179 12.19 5.18 23.42
CA GLY A 179 12.59 4.63 24.72
C GLY A 179 13.29 3.27 24.67
N SER A 180 13.59 2.74 23.49
CA SER A 180 14.26 1.41 23.33
C SER A 180 15.71 1.38 23.79
N GLY A 181 16.32 2.52 24.14
CA GLY A 181 17.76 2.63 24.45
C GLY A 181 18.68 2.49 23.25
N LYS A 182 18.17 2.15 22.06
CA LYS A 182 18.96 2.04 20.83
C LYS A 182 19.29 3.43 20.25
N LYS A 183 20.41 3.54 19.54
CA LYS A 183 20.72 4.75 18.76
C LYS A 183 19.69 4.94 17.66
N TYR A 184 19.24 6.18 17.42
CA TYR A 184 18.22 6.52 16.43
C TYR A 184 18.52 5.92 15.05
N ARG A 185 19.78 5.99 14.58
CA ARG A 185 20.20 5.40 13.28
C ARG A 185 19.98 3.88 13.16
N LYS A 186 19.92 3.16 14.30
CA LYS A 186 19.70 1.71 14.38
C LYS A 186 18.27 1.34 14.81
N CYS A 187 17.40 2.34 14.89
CA CYS A 187 16.02 2.21 15.32
C CYS A 187 15.10 2.88 14.28
N HIS A 188 14.55 4.03 14.54
CA HIS A 188 13.47 4.66 13.73
C HIS A 188 13.95 5.56 12.58
N LYS A 189 15.27 5.64 12.31
CA LYS A 189 15.77 6.46 11.20
C LYS A 189 15.21 6.03 9.83
N LYS A 190 15.10 4.72 9.58
CA LYS A 190 14.57 4.19 8.31
C LYS A 190 13.12 4.62 8.11
N SER A 191 12.29 4.50 9.14
CA SER A 191 10.88 4.92 9.12
C SER A 191 10.75 6.42 8.85
N TYR A 192 11.57 7.23 9.54
CA TYR A 192 11.61 8.67 9.31
C TYR A 192 12.03 9.01 7.87
N ASP A 193 13.06 8.36 7.35
CA ASP A 193 13.57 8.62 5.98
C ASP A 193 12.52 8.27 4.91
N ILE A 194 11.66 7.29 5.14
CA ILE A 194 10.57 6.93 4.24
C ILE A 194 9.46 7.98 4.32
N LEU A 195 8.96 8.25 5.51
CA LEU A 195 7.79 9.11 5.70
C LEU A 195 8.10 10.60 5.52
N SER A 196 9.34 11.05 5.76
CA SER A 196 9.76 12.44 5.54
C SER A 196 9.86 12.85 4.06
N LYS A 197 9.77 11.88 3.14
CA LYS A 197 9.68 12.16 1.70
C LYS A 197 8.26 12.44 1.23
N LEU A 198 7.27 12.12 2.05
CA LEU A 198 5.87 12.41 1.75
C LEU A 198 5.58 13.90 1.87
N SER A 199 4.54 14.35 1.19
CA SER A 199 4.02 15.71 1.40
C SER A 199 3.57 15.89 2.86
N MET A 200 3.64 17.11 3.37
CA MET A 200 3.12 17.41 4.72
C MET A 200 1.63 17.07 4.84
N GLU A 201 0.88 17.22 3.77
CA GLU A 201 -0.53 16.84 3.71
C GLU A 201 -0.74 15.36 3.99
N HIS A 202 0.03 14.47 3.34
CA HIS A 202 -0.02 13.04 3.60
C HIS A 202 0.36 12.69 5.04
N VAL A 203 1.39 13.33 5.60
CA VAL A 203 1.79 13.05 6.99
C VAL A 203 0.72 13.53 7.98
N HIS A 204 0.10 14.68 7.73
CA HIS A 204 -1.06 15.15 8.52
C HIS A 204 -2.26 14.22 8.39
N TYR A 205 -2.54 13.73 7.19
CA TYR A 205 -3.59 12.75 6.96
C TYR A 205 -3.33 11.45 7.74
N PHE A 206 -2.09 10.95 7.74
CA PHE A 206 -1.70 9.79 8.54
C PHE A 206 -1.90 10.01 10.05
N LEU A 207 -1.47 11.16 10.56
CA LEU A 207 -1.67 11.50 11.96
C LEU A 207 -3.15 11.61 12.34
N HIS A 208 -3.95 12.23 11.48
CA HIS A 208 -5.40 12.32 11.68
C HIS A 208 -6.04 10.94 11.69
N SER A 209 -5.75 10.11 10.68
CA SER A 209 -6.28 8.75 10.57
C SER A 209 -5.91 7.88 11.77
N LEU A 210 -4.67 7.97 12.27
CA LEU A 210 -4.24 7.27 13.48
C LEU A 210 -5.11 7.68 14.69
N ARG A 211 -5.33 8.97 14.88
CA ARG A 211 -6.10 9.52 16.03
C ARG A 211 -7.58 9.17 15.99
N GLU A 212 -8.12 8.93 14.79
CA GLU A 212 -9.52 8.52 14.62
C GLU A 212 -9.74 7.02 14.88
N THR A 213 -8.69 6.21 15.00
CA THR A 213 -8.83 4.79 15.31
C THR A 213 -9.38 4.55 16.71
N ASN A 214 -10.14 3.48 16.88
CA ASN A 214 -10.66 3.09 18.19
C ASN A 214 -9.54 2.76 19.17
N GLU A 215 -8.48 2.11 18.68
CA GLU A 215 -7.30 1.71 19.44
C GLU A 215 -6.61 2.95 20.07
N TYR A 216 -6.45 4.02 19.28
CA TYR A 216 -5.87 5.27 19.79
C TYR A 216 -6.78 5.90 20.86
N LYS A 217 -8.08 5.97 20.63
CA LYS A 217 -9.06 6.52 21.57
C LYS A 217 -9.08 5.75 22.89
N ILE A 218 -9.02 4.41 22.82
CA ILE A 218 -8.92 3.54 24.00
C ILE A 218 -7.59 3.80 24.75
N ALA A 219 -6.46 3.87 24.04
CA ALA A 219 -5.15 4.11 24.66
C ALA A 219 -5.09 5.46 25.39
N ILE A 220 -5.68 6.52 24.83
CA ILE A 220 -5.80 7.83 25.49
C ILE A 220 -6.66 7.72 26.77
N CYS A 221 -7.81 7.05 26.72
CA CYS A 221 -8.65 6.88 27.89
C CYS A 221 -7.93 6.15 29.03
N GLN A 222 -7.20 5.06 28.71
CA GLN A 222 -6.41 4.29 29.67
C GLN A 222 -5.29 5.15 30.30
N ARG A 223 -4.55 5.91 29.47
CA ARG A 223 -3.51 6.81 29.95
C ARG A 223 -4.03 7.86 30.93
N ASN A 224 -5.17 8.48 30.61
CA ASN A 224 -5.78 9.49 31.47
C ASN A 224 -6.26 8.91 32.82
N GLN A 225 -6.73 7.66 32.86
CA GLN A 225 -7.11 6.98 34.10
C GLN A 225 -5.88 6.70 35.01
N ILE A 226 -4.71 6.45 34.43
CA ILE A 226 -3.47 6.24 35.17
C ILE A 226 -2.95 7.56 35.76
N LEU A 227 -3.05 8.66 35.00
CA LEU A 227 -2.57 9.97 35.45
C LEU A 227 -3.45 10.63 36.51
N ASN A 228 -4.70 10.18 36.63
CA ASN A 228 -5.66 10.71 37.62
C ASN A 228 -5.70 9.87 38.91
N LYS A 229 -4.86 8.88 39.07
CA LYS A 229 -4.64 8.09 40.30
C LYS A 229 -3.36 8.51 40.99
#